data_aed3636f0e089e8a53b990e2d904bf0f
#
_entry.id   aed3636f0e089e8a53b990e2d904bf0f
#
_cell.length_a   1.000
_cell.length_b   1.000
_cell.length_c   1.000
_cell.angle_alpha   90.00
_cell.angle_beta   90.00
_cell.angle_gamma   90.00
#
_symmetry.space_group_name_H-M   'P 1'
#
loop_
_entity.id
_entity.type
_entity.pdbx_description
1 polymer ?
#
loop_
_entity_poly.entity_id
_entity_poly.type
_entity_poly.pdbx_seq_one_letter_code
_entity_poly.pdbx_strand_id
1 'polypeptide(L)'
;AYRELSTAHSKAAHRETIRNIAVLELLFASGIRVSELCTITCDNLNLDSQVVLIRGKGSKERKIYLASAPVVRALKKYLQVRVPRVADEPFFFLNRDGNRLSEQSVRRIINRYTDLSNQPGHYTPHMFRHSFATYLWDACGDVYEVKEILGHSSIKTTERYVHASFERQKKVLSAMHPRATLKFTY
;
A
#
# COMPACT_ATOMS: atom_id res chain seq x y z
N ALA A 1 -9.35 2.25 13.11
CA ALA A 1 -8.23 3.15 13.38
C ALA A 1 -8.69 4.60 13.55
N TYR A 2 -9.35 5.23 12.57
CA TYR A 2 -9.77 6.65 12.67
C TYR A 2 -10.71 6.92 13.85
N ARG A 3 -11.66 6.02 14.17
CA ARG A 3 -12.54 6.15 15.36
C ARG A 3 -11.75 6.10 16.67
N GLU A 4 -10.71 5.30 16.75
CA GLU A 4 -9.86 5.18 17.94
C GLU A 4 -9.05 6.45 18.22
N LEU A 5 -8.76 7.26 17.19
CA LEU A 5 -8.00 8.48 17.33
C LEU A 5 -8.69 9.50 18.24
N SER A 6 -10.01 9.57 18.21
CA SER A 6 -10.81 10.46 19.07
C SER A 6 -10.96 9.97 20.52
N THR A 7 -10.68 8.69 20.78
CA THR A 7 -10.85 8.05 22.11
C THR A 7 -9.54 7.70 22.79
N ALA A 8 -8.40 8.12 22.25
CA ALA A 8 -7.10 7.82 22.81
C ALA A 8 -6.86 8.57 24.13
N HIS A 9 -6.80 7.84 25.24
CA HIS A 9 -6.69 8.38 26.61
C HIS A 9 -5.28 8.84 27.02
N SER A 10 -4.24 8.59 26.20
CA SER A 10 -2.88 9.02 26.49
C SER A 10 -2.15 9.50 25.23
N LYS A 11 -1.12 10.36 25.40
CA LYS A 11 -0.26 10.82 24.30
C LYS A 11 0.43 9.65 23.59
N ALA A 12 0.78 8.57 24.31
CA ALA A 12 1.40 7.38 23.73
C ALA A 12 0.40 6.62 22.86
N ALA A 13 -0.80 6.34 23.36
CA ALA A 13 -1.87 5.69 22.60
C ALA A 13 -2.25 6.49 21.34
N HIS A 14 -2.32 7.81 21.47
CA HIS A 14 -2.60 8.71 20.34
C HIS A 14 -1.53 8.60 19.24
N ARG A 15 -0.23 8.62 19.61
CA ARG A 15 0.88 8.43 18.65
C ARG A 15 0.83 7.07 17.97
N GLU A 16 0.56 6.01 18.73
CA GLU A 16 0.42 4.65 18.18
C GLU A 16 -0.72 4.56 17.17
N THR A 17 -1.86 5.16 17.47
CA THR A 17 -3.01 5.18 16.56
C THR A 17 -2.70 5.94 15.27
N ILE A 18 -2.03 7.09 15.35
CA ILE A 18 -1.59 7.85 14.17
C ILE A 18 -0.62 7.02 13.31
N ARG A 19 0.37 6.35 13.94
CA ARG A 19 1.27 5.41 13.24
C ARG A 19 0.50 4.30 12.54
N ASN A 20 -0.44 3.67 13.25
CA ASN A 20 -1.21 2.56 12.71
C ASN A 20 -2.05 2.98 11.50
N ILE A 21 -2.66 4.16 11.55
CA ILE A 21 -3.35 4.75 10.40
C ILE A 21 -2.38 4.91 9.23
N ALA A 22 -1.22 5.51 9.42
CA ALA A 22 -0.24 5.72 8.37
C ALA A 22 0.26 4.41 7.74
N VAL A 23 0.46 3.36 8.57
CA VAL A 23 0.82 2.01 8.11
C VAL A 23 -0.28 1.41 7.22
N LEU A 24 -1.53 1.44 7.68
CA LEU A 24 -2.66 0.85 6.94
C LEU A 24 -2.94 1.60 5.64
N GLU A 25 -2.91 2.92 5.67
CA GLU A 25 -3.08 3.77 4.49
C GLU A 25 -2.01 3.49 3.43
N LEU A 26 -0.73 3.39 3.84
CA LEU A 26 0.35 3.10 2.91
C LEU A 26 0.27 1.69 2.32
N LEU A 27 -0.05 0.68 3.12
CA LEU A 27 -0.24 -0.70 2.64
C LEU A 27 -1.35 -0.78 1.59
N PHE A 28 -2.49 -0.13 1.87
CA PHE A 28 -3.66 -0.15 0.99
C PHE A 28 -3.41 0.60 -0.32
N ALA A 29 -2.76 1.76 -0.25
CA ALA A 29 -2.61 2.65 -1.40
C ALA A 29 -1.41 2.37 -2.30
N SER A 30 -0.50 1.48 -1.91
CA SER A 30 0.74 1.24 -2.65
C SER A 30 1.02 -0.22 -2.99
N GLY A 31 0.31 -1.15 -2.36
CA GLY A 31 0.59 -2.57 -2.51
C GLY A 31 2.03 -2.98 -2.12
N ILE A 32 2.72 -2.16 -1.31
CA ILE A 32 4.08 -2.41 -0.83
C ILE A 32 4.16 -3.73 -0.03
N ARG A 33 5.28 -4.43 -0.09
CA ARG A 33 5.51 -5.59 0.79
C ARG A 33 5.70 -5.16 2.23
N VAL A 34 5.25 -5.96 3.19
CA VAL A 34 5.40 -5.64 4.62
C VAL A 34 6.86 -5.45 5.03
N SER A 35 7.77 -6.25 4.48
CA SER A 35 9.21 -6.10 4.71
C SER A 35 9.74 -4.77 4.19
N GLU A 36 9.32 -4.38 2.99
CA GLU A 36 9.69 -3.10 2.38
C GLU A 36 9.17 -1.92 3.21
N LEU A 37 7.90 -1.97 3.66
CA LEU A 37 7.32 -0.95 4.54
C LEU A 37 8.16 -0.77 5.81
N CYS A 38 8.57 -1.86 6.45
CA CYS A 38 9.37 -1.82 7.67
C CYS A 38 10.80 -1.30 7.47
N THR A 39 11.27 -1.24 6.23
CA THR A 39 12.63 -0.76 5.88
C THR A 39 12.63 0.64 5.24
N ILE A 40 11.49 1.30 5.11
CA ILE A 40 11.45 2.70 4.67
C ILE A 40 12.22 3.56 5.66
N THR A 41 13.16 4.36 5.16
CA THR A 41 13.86 5.39 5.94
C THR A 41 13.23 6.76 5.70
N CYS A 42 13.52 7.71 6.57
CA CYS A 42 13.07 9.09 6.39
C CYS A 42 13.59 9.68 5.08
N ASP A 43 14.84 9.38 4.69
CA ASP A 43 15.45 9.86 3.45
C ASP A 43 14.83 9.28 2.18
N ASN A 44 14.24 8.09 2.30
CA ASN A 44 13.56 7.44 1.17
C ASN A 44 12.11 7.91 0.98
N LEU A 45 11.62 8.81 1.83
CA LEU A 45 10.26 9.31 1.81
C LEU A 45 10.24 10.82 1.59
N ASN A 46 9.91 11.24 0.38
CA ASN A 46 9.69 12.64 0.07
C ASN A 46 8.18 12.92 0.01
N LEU A 47 7.65 13.52 1.09
CA LEU A 47 6.22 13.81 1.23
C LEU A 47 5.76 15.04 0.45
N ASP A 48 6.67 15.89 -0.02
CA ASP A 48 6.33 17.06 -0.81
C ASP A 48 6.23 16.69 -2.29
N SER A 49 7.17 15.90 -2.81
CA SER A 49 7.05 15.28 -4.13
C SER A 49 6.14 14.06 -4.16
N GLN A 50 5.64 13.60 -3.00
CA GLN A 50 4.75 12.44 -2.86
C GLN A 50 5.38 11.14 -3.39
N VAL A 51 6.66 10.94 -3.16
CA VAL A 51 7.41 9.78 -3.66
C VAL A 51 8.04 9.00 -2.50
N VAL A 52 7.92 7.67 -2.57
CA VAL A 52 8.65 6.73 -1.71
C VAL A 52 9.61 5.94 -2.58
N LEU A 53 10.89 5.92 -2.20
CA LEU A 53 11.89 5.06 -2.80
C LEU A 53 11.92 3.71 -2.05
N ILE A 54 11.62 2.64 -2.74
CA ILE A 54 11.62 1.28 -2.17
C ILE A 54 12.84 0.52 -2.68
N ARG A 55 13.61 0.00 -1.74
CA ARG A 55 14.72 -0.90 -2.02
C ARG A 55 14.27 -2.34 -1.92
N GLY A 56 14.28 -3.05 -3.05
CA GLY A 56 13.90 -4.45 -3.18
C GLY A 56 15.10 -5.40 -3.06
N LYS A 57 14.81 -6.69 -3.20
CA LYS A 57 15.85 -7.75 -3.22
C LYS A 57 16.81 -7.53 -4.40
N GLY A 58 18.13 -7.66 -4.14
CA GLY A 58 19.18 -7.52 -5.16
C GLY A 58 19.45 -6.06 -5.57
N SER A 59 19.33 -5.12 -4.63
CA SER A 59 19.59 -3.68 -4.83
C SER A 59 18.74 -3.01 -5.92
N LYS A 60 17.64 -3.65 -6.34
CA LYS A 60 16.69 -3.04 -7.25
C LYS A 60 15.87 -2.00 -6.50
N GLU A 61 15.90 -0.78 -7.00
CA GLU A 61 15.10 0.31 -6.47
C GLU A 61 13.89 0.57 -7.36
N ARG A 62 12.77 0.95 -6.74
CA ARG A 62 11.62 1.49 -7.47
C ARG A 62 11.01 2.66 -6.71
N LYS A 63 10.49 3.61 -7.45
CA LYS A 63 9.75 4.74 -6.91
C LYS A 63 8.26 4.40 -6.89
N ILE A 64 7.60 4.71 -5.78
CA ILE A 64 6.14 4.64 -5.66
C ILE A 64 5.63 6.06 -5.52
N TYR A 65 4.70 6.45 -6.40
CA TYR A 65 4.02 7.72 -6.30
C TYR A 65 2.79 7.59 -5.39
N LEU A 66 2.69 8.47 -4.39
CA LEU A 66 1.58 8.51 -3.43
C LEU A 66 0.45 9.39 -3.98
N ALA A 67 -0.32 8.85 -4.91
CA ALA A 67 -1.37 9.59 -5.63
C ALA A 67 -2.55 10.03 -4.75
N SER A 68 -2.62 9.58 -3.50
CA SER A 68 -3.75 9.82 -2.59
C SER A 68 -3.42 10.86 -1.53
N ALA A 69 -4.09 12.01 -1.55
CA ALA A 69 -3.93 13.05 -0.55
C ALA A 69 -4.22 12.59 0.91
N PRO A 70 -5.22 11.73 1.19
CA PRO A 70 -5.39 11.11 2.52
C PRO A 70 -4.15 10.37 3.02
N VAL A 71 -3.51 9.58 2.16
CA VAL A 71 -2.28 8.84 2.50
C VAL A 71 -1.15 9.80 2.87
N VAL A 72 -0.91 10.81 2.03
CA VAL A 72 0.12 11.83 2.30
C VAL A 72 -0.14 12.55 3.62
N ARG A 73 -1.41 12.92 3.89
CA ARG A 73 -1.78 13.55 5.17
C ARG A 73 -1.52 12.63 6.36
N ALA A 74 -1.84 11.34 6.25
CA ALA A 74 -1.60 10.37 7.32
C ALA A 74 -0.10 10.22 7.62
N LEU A 75 0.73 10.16 6.58
CA LEU A 75 2.19 10.09 6.71
C LEU A 75 2.78 11.38 7.31
N LYS A 76 2.35 12.56 6.84
CA LYS A 76 2.76 13.85 7.39
C LYS A 76 2.38 13.97 8.87
N LYS A 77 1.15 13.56 9.24
CA LYS A 77 0.69 13.56 10.63
C LYS A 77 1.52 12.62 11.50
N TYR A 78 1.87 11.44 10.99
CA TYR A 78 2.74 10.52 11.72
C TYR A 78 4.14 11.10 11.91
N LEU A 79 4.73 11.69 10.90
CA LEU A 79 6.05 12.32 10.98
C LEU A 79 6.14 13.36 12.12
N GLN A 80 5.06 14.14 12.34
CA GLN A 80 5.00 15.16 13.39
C GLN A 80 4.99 14.58 14.81
N VAL A 81 4.51 13.34 14.98
CA VAL A 81 4.40 12.69 16.30
C VAL A 81 5.40 11.54 16.49
N ARG A 82 6.24 11.29 15.49
CA ARG A 82 7.27 10.25 15.51
C ARG A 82 8.32 10.59 16.59
N VAL A 83 8.57 9.65 17.51
CA VAL A 83 9.57 9.80 18.57
C VAL A 83 10.56 8.64 18.47
N PRO A 84 11.77 8.87 17.94
CA PRO A 84 12.81 7.85 17.86
C PRO A 84 13.46 7.63 19.23
N ARG A 85 14.03 6.43 19.43
CA ARG A 85 14.81 6.11 20.62
C ARG A 85 16.16 6.81 20.63
N VAL A 86 16.78 6.91 19.45
CA VAL A 86 18.05 7.61 19.23
C VAL A 86 17.83 8.68 18.15
N ALA A 87 18.59 9.76 18.22
CA ALA A 87 18.41 10.90 17.32
C ALA A 87 18.52 10.52 15.85
N ASP A 88 19.46 9.64 15.52
CA ASP A 88 19.78 9.23 14.14
C ASP A 88 19.05 7.96 13.70
N GLU A 89 17.90 7.62 14.31
CA GLU A 89 17.10 6.47 13.90
C GLU A 89 16.57 6.67 12.46
N PRO A 90 17.08 5.94 11.47
CA PRO A 90 16.77 6.21 10.06
C PRO A 90 15.39 5.75 9.65
N PHE A 91 14.83 4.71 10.31
CA PHE A 91 13.58 4.10 9.89
C PHE A 91 12.38 5.00 10.14
N PHE A 92 11.54 5.13 9.12
CA PHE A 92 10.34 5.98 9.20
C PHE A 92 9.32 5.43 10.19
N PHE A 93 8.95 4.14 10.10
CA PHE A 93 7.99 3.53 11.02
C PHE A 93 8.66 2.91 12.23
N LEU A 94 8.25 3.37 13.42
CA LEU A 94 8.80 2.97 14.70
C LEU A 94 7.78 2.21 15.55
N ASN A 95 8.28 1.30 16.40
CA ASN A 95 7.50 0.67 17.44
C ASN A 95 7.27 1.63 18.63
N ARG A 96 6.64 1.14 19.70
CA ARG A 96 6.37 1.93 20.91
C ARG A 96 7.65 2.42 21.60
N ASP A 97 8.73 1.65 21.48
CA ASP A 97 10.00 1.93 22.14
C ASP A 97 10.92 2.83 21.29
N GLY A 98 10.44 3.32 20.15
CA GLY A 98 11.18 4.20 19.24
C GLY A 98 12.19 3.49 18.35
N ASN A 99 12.16 2.15 18.25
CA ASN A 99 12.97 1.35 17.35
C ASN A 99 12.17 1.01 16.09
N ARG A 100 12.86 0.49 15.06
CA ARG A 100 12.23 0.04 13.81
C ARG A 100 11.00 -0.84 14.05
N LEU A 101 9.91 -0.56 13.34
CA LEU A 101 8.70 -1.38 13.35
C LEU A 101 8.98 -2.73 12.69
N SER A 102 8.62 -3.84 13.36
CA SER A 102 8.77 -5.18 12.81
C SER A 102 7.57 -5.60 11.96
N GLU A 103 7.79 -6.52 11.01
CA GLU A 103 6.71 -7.13 10.23
C GLU A 103 5.63 -7.77 11.11
N GLN A 104 6.05 -8.41 12.21
CA GLN A 104 5.12 -9.00 13.17
C GLN A 104 4.24 -7.94 13.84
N SER A 105 4.80 -6.77 14.16
CA SER A 105 4.03 -5.65 14.69
C SER A 105 3.01 -5.13 13.67
N VAL A 106 3.36 -5.08 12.39
CA VAL A 106 2.41 -4.72 11.31
C VAL A 106 1.27 -5.75 11.24
N ARG A 107 1.57 -7.05 11.30
CA ARG A 107 0.52 -8.09 11.33
C ARG A 107 -0.40 -7.94 12.53
N ARG A 108 0.14 -7.62 13.72
CA ARG A 108 -0.66 -7.35 14.93
C ARG A 108 -1.56 -6.12 14.77
N ILE A 109 -1.05 -5.06 14.12
CA ILE A 109 -1.85 -3.87 13.80
C ILE A 109 -3.04 -4.26 12.91
N ILE A 110 -2.82 -5.02 11.85
CA ILE A 110 -3.90 -5.46 10.94
C ILE A 110 -4.92 -6.30 11.71
N ASN A 111 -4.50 -7.32 12.45
CA ASN A 111 -5.39 -8.20 13.22
C ASN A 111 -6.24 -7.38 14.20
N ARG A 112 -5.62 -6.48 14.97
CA ARG A 112 -6.34 -5.60 15.90
C ARG A 112 -7.48 -4.83 15.22
N TYR A 113 -7.22 -4.24 14.05
CA TYR A 113 -8.26 -3.44 13.37
C TYR A 113 -9.27 -4.32 12.62
N THR A 114 -8.92 -5.54 12.25
CA THR A 114 -9.87 -6.55 11.78
C THR A 114 -10.86 -6.90 12.89
N ASP A 115 -10.35 -7.24 14.07
CA ASP A 115 -11.19 -7.60 15.23
C ASP A 115 -12.14 -6.45 15.61
N LEU A 116 -11.63 -5.20 15.64
CA LEU A 116 -12.43 -4.01 15.94
C LEU A 116 -13.46 -3.65 14.85
N SER A 117 -13.31 -4.17 13.64
CA SER A 117 -14.25 -3.91 12.55
C SER A 117 -15.44 -4.85 12.53
N ASN A 118 -15.43 -5.92 13.34
CA ASN A 118 -16.40 -7.01 13.35
C ASN A 118 -16.61 -7.65 11.95
N GLN A 119 -15.62 -7.53 11.08
CA GLN A 119 -15.67 -8.16 9.77
C GLN A 119 -15.17 -9.59 9.86
N PRO A 120 -15.89 -10.56 9.29
CA PRO A 120 -15.43 -11.94 9.25
C PRO A 120 -14.18 -12.07 8.37
N GLY A 121 -13.19 -12.82 8.83
CA GLY A 121 -12.00 -13.14 8.05
C GLY A 121 -10.68 -12.74 8.72
N HIS A 122 -9.61 -13.32 8.22
CA HIS A 122 -8.24 -13.05 8.65
C HIS A 122 -7.53 -12.24 7.55
N TYR A 123 -7.26 -10.97 7.82
CA TYR A 123 -6.60 -10.10 6.85
C TYR A 123 -5.09 -10.09 7.05
N THR A 124 -4.34 -10.12 5.95
CA THR A 124 -2.88 -10.17 5.96
C THR A 124 -2.30 -9.05 5.09
N PRO A 125 -1.03 -8.66 5.29
CA PRO A 125 -0.36 -7.70 4.39
C PRO A 125 -0.39 -8.14 2.92
N HIS A 126 -0.35 -9.45 2.65
CA HIS A 126 -0.44 -9.99 1.30
C HIS A 126 -1.81 -9.75 0.65
N MET A 127 -2.89 -9.76 1.45
CA MET A 127 -4.23 -9.46 0.95
C MET A 127 -4.36 -7.97 0.56
N PHE A 128 -3.78 -7.06 1.32
CA PHE A 128 -3.71 -5.65 0.93
C PHE A 128 -3.03 -5.47 -0.42
N ARG A 129 -1.88 -6.13 -0.60
CA ARG A 129 -1.15 -6.10 -1.87
C ARG A 129 -1.92 -6.77 -3.00
N HIS A 130 -2.59 -7.89 -2.72
CA HIS A 130 -3.44 -8.59 -3.69
C HIS A 130 -4.60 -7.69 -4.15
N SER A 131 -5.32 -7.08 -3.20
CA SER A 131 -6.40 -6.15 -3.51
C SER A 131 -5.92 -4.97 -4.35
N PHE A 132 -4.80 -4.34 -3.96
CA PHE A 132 -4.20 -3.25 -4.72
C PHE A 132 -3.87 -3.68 -6.16
N ALA A 133 -3.25 -4.87 -6.32
CA ALA A 133 -2.91 -5.41 -7.64
C ALA A 133 -4.15 -5.66 -8.50
N THR A 134 -5.21 -6.19 -7.90
CA THR A 134 -6.49 -6.46 -8.59
C THR A 134 -7.14 -5.15 -9.03
N TYR A 135 -7.26 -4.15 -8.14
CA TYR A 135 -7.80 -2.84 -8.50
C TYR A 135 -6.98 -2.15 -9.59
N LEU A 136 -5.66 -2.23 -9.52
CA LEU A 136 -4.79 -1.64 -10.52
C LEU A 136 -4.96 -2.34 -11.88
N TRP A 137 -4.99 -3.68 -11.88
CA TRP A 137 -5.26 -4.48 -13.07
C TRP A 137 -6.63 -4.14 -13.67
N ASP A 138 -7.67 -4.06 -12.88
CA ASP A 138 -9.02 -3.73 -13.34
C ASP A 138 -9.09 -2.32 -13.96
N ALA A 139 -8.25 -1.40 -13.48
CA ALA A 139 -8.19 -0.04 -13.98
C ALA A 139 -7.36 0.08 -15.28
N CYS A 140 -6.11 -0.41 -15.31
CA CYS A 140 -5.20 -0.21 -16.44
C CYS A 140 -5.24 -1.35 -17.47
N GLY A 141 -5.40 -2.62 -17.03
CA GLY A 141 -5.42 -3.80 -17.87
C GLY A 141 -4.09 -4.22 -18.49
N ASP A 142 -3.03 -3.58 -18.08
CA ASP A 142 -1.68 -3.90 -18.51
C ASP A 142 -0.94 -4.65 -17.39
N VAL A 143 -0.62 -5.92 -17.67
CA VAL A 143 0.09 -6.80 -16.74
C VAL A 143 1.54 -6.34 -16.51
N TYR A 144 2.14 -5.72 -17.51
CA TYR A 144 3.50 -5.19 -17.39
C TYR A 144 3.52 -3.96 -16.49
N GLU A 145 2.56 -3.06 -16.63
CA GLU A 145 2.42 -1.89 -15.78
C GLU A 145 2.17 -2.28 -14.31
N VAL A 146 1.25 -3.23 -14.07
CA VAL A 146 1.01 -3.77 -12.72
C VAL A 146 2.27 -4.42 -12.14
N LYS A 147 3.01 -5.19 -12.95
CA LYS A 147 4.28 -5.81 -12.55
C LYS A 147 5.31 -4.77 -12.13
N GLU A 148 5.50 -3.72 -12.92
CA GLU A 148 6.49 -2.67 -12.65
C GLU A 148 6.13 -1.88 -11.39
N ILE A 149 4.88 -1.45 -11.22
CA ILE A 149 4.41 -0.72 -10.04
C ILE A 149 4.60 -1.55 -8.77
N LEU A 150 4.27 -2.84 -8.84
CA LEU A 150 4.44 -3.75 -7.69
C LEU A 150 5.89 -4.19 -7.47
N GLY A 151 6.77 -4.06 -8.45
CA GLY A 151 8.14 -4.56 -8.39
C GLY A 151 8.17 -6.10 -8.32
N HIS A 152 7.41 -6.77 -9.20
CA HIS A 152 7.50 -8.22 -9.35
C HIS A 152 8.69 -8.59 -10.22
N SER A 153 9.56 -9.47 -9.73
CA SER A 153 10.71 -9.98 -10.48
C SER A 153 10.30 -10.89 -11.66
N SER A 154 9.11 -11.48 -11.57
CA SER A 154 8.57 -12.37 -12.61
C SER A 154 7.14 -11.98 -12.96
N ILE A 155 6.82 -12.04 -14.24
CA ILE A 155 5.47 -11.78 -14.76
C ILE A 155 4.48 -12.84 -14.24
N LYS A 156 4.91 -14.10 -14.05
CA LYS A 156 4.09 -15.18 -13.48
C LYS A 156 3.41 -14.80 -12.16
N THR A 157 4.06 -13.96 -11.37
CA THR A 157 3.49 -13.45 -10.12
C THR A 157 2.31 -12.51 -10.36
N THR A 158 2.31 -11.81 -11.49
CA THR A 158 1.27 -10.85 -11.87
C THR A 158 0.17 -11.50 -12.71
N GLU A 159 0.48 -12.55 -13.49
CA GLU A 159 -0.50 -13.32 -14.30
C GLU A 159 -1.67 -13.86 -13.48
N ARG A 160 -1.46 -14.09 -12.20
CA ARG A 160 -2.50 -14.47 -11.24
C ARG A 160 -3.70 -13.52 -11.20
N TYR A 161 -3.49 -12.26 -11.56
CA TYR A 161 -4.52 -11.22 -11.60
C TYR A 161 -5.23 -11.15 -12.96
N VAL A 162 -4.59 -11.67 -14.01
CA VAL A 162 -5.11 -11.66 -15.39
C VAL A 162 -6.34 -12.55 -15.55
N HIS A 163 -6.42 -13.64 -14.81
CA HIS A 163 -7.52 -14.60 -14.90
C HIS A 163 -8.82 -14.13 -14.20
N ALA A 164 -8.82 -13.00 -13.55
CA ALA A 164 -9.88 -12.62 -12.62
C ALA A 164 -11.10 -11.94 -13.27
N SER A 165 -11.13 -11.64 -14.59
CA SER A 165 -12.23 -10.81 -15.07
C SER A 165 -12.71 -11.10 -16.49
N PHE A 166 -13.64 -12.06 -16.62
CA PHE A 166 -14.52 -12.17 -17.78
C PHE A 166 -15.28 -10.85 -18.04
N GLU A 167 -15.70 -10.15 -17.00
CA GLU A 167 -16.35 -8.84 -17.09
C GLU A 167 -15.44 -7.78 -17.75
N ARG A 168 -14.13 -7.83 -17.51
CA ARG A 168 -13.20 -6.96 -18.20
C ARG A 168 -13.08 -7.31 -19.67
N GLN A 169 -12.94 -8.61 -20.02
CA GLN A 169 -12.89 -9.03 -21.43
C GLN A 169 -14.14 -8.55 -22.17
N LYS A 170 -15.31 -8.67 -21.53
CA LYS A 170 -16.57 -8.17 -22.06
C LYS A 170 -16.56 -6.66 -22.28
N LYS A 171 -16.05 -5.87 -21.31
CA LYS A 171 -15.92 -4.41 -21.45
C LYS A 171 -14.99 -4.02 -22.58
N VAL A 172 -13.82 -4.65 -22.68
CA VAL A 172 -12.84 -4.38 -23.74
C VAL A 172 -13.42 -4.71 -25.11
N LEU A 173 -14.03 -5.90 -25.26
CA LEU A 173 -14.66 -6.30 -26.51
C LEU A 173 -15.83 -5.38 -26.88
N SER A 174 -16.63 -4.96 -25.92
CA SER A 174 -17.75 -4.04 -26.18
C SER A 174 -17.28 -2.65 -26.59
N ALA A 175 -16.17 -2.16 -26.03
CA ALA A 175 -15.65 -0.81 -26.31
C ALA A 175 -14.72 -0.74 -27.52
N MET A 176 -13.93 -1.79 -27.75
CA MET A 176 -12.82 -1.77 -28.71
C MET A 176 -12.92 -2.86 -29.78
N HIS A 177 -14.07 -3.52 -29.93
CA HIS A 177 -14.20 -4.56 -30.95
C HIS A 177 -14.01 -3.98 -32.36
N PRO A 178 -13.08 -4.50 -33.19
CA PRO A 178 -12.79 -3.93 -34.53
C PRO A 178 -14.02 -3.74 -35.38
N ARG A 179 -15.02 -4.61 -35.26
CA ARG A 179 -16.28 -4.52 -36.01
C ARG A 179 -17.12 -3.29 -35.64
N ALA A 180 -17.01 -2.78 -34.43
CA ALA A 180 -17.74 -1.58 -34.00
C ALA A 180 -17.19 -0.30 -34.62
N THR A 181 -15.90 -0.30 -35.00
CA THR A 181 -15.20 0.87 -35.61
C THR A 181 -15.13 0.82 -37.12
N LEU A 182 -15.22 -0.37 -37.72
CA LEU A 182 -15.17 -0.54 -39.19
C LEU A 182 -16.55 -0.36 -39.81
N LYS A 183 -16.73 0.71 -40.56
CA LYS A 183 -17.88 0.91 -41.45
C LYS A 183 -17.61 0.19 -42.79
N PHE A 184 -18.38 -0.85 -43.05
CA PHE A 184 -18.41 -1.46 -44.39
C PHE A 184 -19.54 -0.79 -45.18
N THR A 185 -19.22 -0.16 -46.31
CA THR A 185 -20.19 0.23 -47.32
C THR A 185 -20.46 -0.99 -48.18
N TYR A 186 -21.67 -1.45 -48.24
CA TYR A 186 -22.16 -2.51 -49.13
C TYR A 186 -22.61 -1.88 -50.42
#